data_af99754ef719f8c15f595ef79e04d18e
#
_entry.id   af99754ef719f8c15f595ef79e04d18e
#
_cell.length_a   1.000
_cell.length_b   1.000
_cell.length_c   1.000
_cell.angle_alpha   90.00
_cell.angle_beta   90.00
_cell.angle_gamma   90.00
#
_symmetry.space_group_name_H-M   'P 1'
#
loop_
_entity.id
_entity.type
_entity.pdbx_description
1 polymer ?
#
loop_
_entity_poly.entity_id
_entity_poly.type
_entity_poly.pdbx_seq_one_letter_code
_entity_poly.pdbx_strand_id
1 'polypeptide(L)'
;MKKLYAYLVISFALLVSNSFAQPCQNGRYATEVFPNHTLTSNITYGANTTFSGANNSLKLDFYEPTGDTELSRPLIIWVHGGSFLGGSKTDPDMTALSQRFARKGYACASIDYRLGFFPIDSANAVKAVVRAVQDLKAAIRFFYKDKQTTDTYHIDTNLIYVGGSSAGAITALHVAYLDNICEISGYLNQATINQLGGLDGNSGNPGYSSSVQGVINLCGALAQYSWLEAGDVPMVSIHGTADGTVKYNRGIVNPGTALMYLDGSRMLHERACAVNVSSEFYTFPGAGHVPYIGNNAYMDTTEWFIRDFLVTQLGCNETPLQLANTPLQQAILYPTFYCDGTAVDELCLAGIEESPAVMDVSLFPNPATDYLTLVAHEALFNELIIMDLQGRIIVSHKTQDSTVDLDLTGLNPGNYLVNILLSNGKSGTKSVIVR
;
A
#
# COMPACT_ATOMS: atom_id res chain seq x y z
N MET A 1 -28.15 64.38 -38.96
CA MET A 1 -27.45 64.20 -37.69
C MET A 1 -28.09 62.99 -36.99
N LYS A 2 -27.48 61.80 -37.12
CA LYS A 2 -27.96 60.58 -36.45
C LYS A 2 -27.08 60.34 -35.23
N LYS A 3 -27.66 60.38 -34.04
CA LYS A 3 -26.97 60.04 -32.76
C LYS A 3 -26.91 58.56 -32.62
N LEU A 4 -25.70 58.03 -32.55
CA LEU A 4 -25.41 56.59 -32.24
C LEU A 4 -25.32 56.47 -30.74
N TYR A 5 -26.20 55.69 -30.13
CA TYR A 5 -26.10 55.28 -28.71
C TYR A 5 -25.36 53.96 -28.62
N ALA A 6 -24.15 53.96 -28.04
CA ALA A 6 -23.41 52.77 -27.70
C ALA A 6 -23.91 52.22 -26.38
N TYR A 7 -24.50 51.05 -26.37
CA TYR A 7 -24.81 50.28 -25.14
C TYR A 7 -23.59 49.52 -24.69
N LEU A 8 -23.02 49.94 -23.57
CA LEU A 8 -21.95 49.21 -22.89
C LEU A 8 -22.60 48.08 -22.08
N VAL A 9 -22.49 46.83 -22.55
CA VAL A 9 -22.91 45.64 -21.80
C VAL A 9 -21.74 45.21 -20.89
N ILE A 10 -21.82 45.56 -19.62
CA ILE A 10 -20.88 45.05 -18.60
C ILE A 10 -21.35 43.63 -18.20
N SER A 11 -20.66 42.62 -18.79
CA SER A 11 -20.79 41.23 -18.33
C SER A 11 -20.10 41.06 -16.95
N PHE A 12 -20.89 40.99 -15.91
CA PHE A 12 -20.40 40.61 -14.58
C PHE A 12 -20.25 39.08 -14.57
N ALA A 13 -19.06 38.59 -14.88
CA ALA A 13 -18.73 37.17 -14.66
C ALA A 13 -18.64 36.94 -13.14
N LEU A 14 -19.68 36.37 -12.56
CA LEU A 14 -19.64 35.79 -11.23
C LEU A 14 -18.64 34.62 -11.27
N LEU A 15 -17.40 34.87 -10.86
CA LEU A 15 -16.48 33.84 -10.48
C LEU A 15 -17.07 33.20 -9.19
N VAL A 16 -17.85 32.14 -9.35
CA VAL A 16 -18.14 31.22 -8.26
C VAL A 16 -16.81 30.51 -7.97
N SER A 17 -16.01 31.07 -7.08
CA SER A 17 -14.95 30.31 -6.41
C SER A 17 -15.65 29.24 -5.59
N ASN A 18 -15.66 28.01 -6.09
CA ASN A 18 -15.90 26.87 -5.23
C ASN A 18 -14.79 26.87 -4.19
N SER A 19 -15.02 27.50 -3.05
CA SER A 19 -14.24 27.25 -1.84
C SER A 19 -14.56 25.82 -1.44
N PHE A 20 -13.83 24.87 -1.97
CA PHE A 20 -13.69 23.60 -1.26
C PHE A 20 -13.10 23.99 0.10
N ALA A 21 -13.91 23.85 1.17
CA ALA A 21 -13.39 23.96 2.52
C ALA A 21 -12.17 23.04 2.58
N GLN A 22 -11.00 23.58 2.95
CA GLN A 22 -9.83 22.72 3.13
C GLN A 22 -10.19 21.69 4.19
N PRO A 23 -10.17 20.40 3.89
CA PRO A 23 -10.71 19.37 4.79
C PRO A 23 -10.00 19.31 6.14
N CYS A 24 -8.81 19.89 6.26
CA CYS A 24 -7.86 19.73 7.35
C CYS A 24 -7.74 20.96 8.28
N GLN A 25 -8.78 21.77 8.41
CA GLN A 25 -8.68 22.96 9.28
C GLN A 25 -8.50 22.58 10.75
N ASN A 26 -7.69 23.36 11.47
CA ASN A 26 -7.45 23.23 12.90
C ASN A 26 -6.88 21.86 13.34
N GLY A 27 -6.09 21.20 12.51
CA GLY A 27 -5.50 19.90 12.82
C GLY A 27 -6.44 18.70 12.66
N ARG A 28 -7.67 18.91 12.14
CA ARG A 28 -8.59 17.82 11.81
C ARG A 28 -7.92 16.83 10.86
N TYR A 29 -8.13 15.57 11.07
CA TYR A 29 -7.55 14.41 10.39
C TYR A 29 -6.07 14.15 10.71
N ALA A 30 -5.31 15.14 11.17
CA ALA A 30 -3.90 14.98 11.55
C ALA A 30 -3.71 14.72 13.05
N THR A 31 -4.47 15.41 13.89
CA THR A 31 -4.36 15.31 15.36
C THR A 31 -5.69 14.96 16.01
N GLU A 32 -5.68 14.51 17.25
CA GLU A 32 -6.88 14.25 18.01
C GLU A 32 -7.54 15.57 18.43
N VAL A 33 -8.41 16.12 17.58
CA VAL A 33 -9.17 17.37 17.84
C VAL A 33 -10.47 17.13 18.58
N PHE A 34 -10.93 15.88 18.66
CA PHE A 34 -12.10 15.48 19.42
C PHE A 34 -11.67 14.72 20.67
N PRO A 35 -12.14 15.11 21.87
CA PRO A 35 -11.75 14.45 23.12
C PRO A 35 -12.31 13.02 23.24
N ASN A 36 -13.44 12.75 22.58
CA ASN A 36 -14.15 11.49 22.66
C ASN A 36 -14.67 11.03 21.29
N HIS A 37 -15.01 9.75 21.22
CA HIS A 37 -15.74 9.14 20.12
C HIS A 37 -17.08 8.56 20.59
N THR A 38 -18.02 8.46 19.68
CA THR A 38 -19.29 7.77 19.87
C THR A 38 -19.23 6.42 19.16
N LEU A 39 -19.70 5.38 19.82
CA LEU A 39 -19.75 4.01 19.28
C LEU A 39 -21.20 3.56 19.10
N THR A 40 -21.55 3.19 17.86
CA THR A 40 -22.79 2.47 17.55
C THR A 40 -22.47 1.04 17.17
N SER A 41 -22.81 0.09 18.05
CA SER A 41 -22.41 -1.31 17.91
C SER A 41 -23.44 -2.16 17.19
N ASN A 42 -22.96 -3.24 16.56
CA ASN A 42 -23.78 -4.31 15.99
C ASN A 42 -24.74 -3.88 14.87
N ILE A 43 -24.35 -2.91 14.07
CA ILE A 43 -25.07 -2.52 12.85
C ILE A 43 -24.99 -3.65 11.84
N THR A 44 -26.11 -4.12 11.34
CA THR A 44 -26.14 -5.17 10.31
C THR A 44 -25.92 -4.54 8.93
N TYR A 45 -24.82 -4.92 8.25
CA TYR A 45 -24.51 -4.44 6.91
C TYR A 45 -24.83 -5.46 5.80
N GLY A 46 -25.05 -6.72 6.18
CA GLY A 46 -25.35 -7.79 5.24
C GLY A 46 -25.61 -9.12 5.91
N ALA A 47 -25.80 -10.15 5.11
CA ALA A 47 -25.89 -11.53 5.55
C ALA A 47 -25.51 -12.48 4.42
N ASN A 48 -24.90 -13.63 4.74
CA ASN A 48 -24.64 -14.69 3.78
C ASN A 48 -24.39 -16.02 4.51
N THR A 49 -24.28 -17.11 3.76
CA THR A 49 -24.00 -18.43 4.31
C THR A 49 -22.51 -18.64 4.61
N THR A 50 -22.21 -19.24 5.76
CA THR A 50 -20.87 -19.65 6.16
C THR A 50 -20.36 -20.84 5.31
N PHE A 51 -19.12 -21.25 5.52
CA PHE A 51 -18.56 -22.44 4.86
C PHE A 51 -19.32 -23.75 5.21
N SER A 52 -20.00 -23.78 6.36
CA SER A 52 -20.81 -24.92 6.81
C SER A 52 -22.27 -24.86 6.36
N GLY A 53 -22.66 -23.81 5.60
CA GLY A 53 -24.03 -23.62 5.10
C GLY A 53 -24.97 -22.90 6.07
N ALA A 54 -24.52 -22.52 7.27
CA ALA A 54 -25.34 -21.75 8.21
C ALA A 54 -25.47 -20.29 7.76
N ASN A 55 -26.64 -19.69 7.93
CA ASN A 55 -26.83 -18.24 7.67
C ASN A 55 -26.08 -17.41 8.74
N ASN A 56 -25.35 -16.41 8.32
CA ASN A 56 -24.60 -15.48 9.19
C ASN A 56 -25.02 -14.03 8.90
N SER A 57 -25.47 -13.34 9.94
CA SER A 57 -25.68 -11.90 9.90
C SER A 57 -24.35 -11.18 10.08
N LEU A 58 -23.98 -10.38 9.11
CA LEU A 58 -22.71 -9.63 9.09
C LEU A 58 -22.91 -8.29 9.77
N LYS A 59 -22.08 -8.02 10.78
CA LYS A 59 -22.21 -6.84 11.64
C LYS A 59 -20.96 -5.99 11.64
N LEU A 60 -21.15 -4.70 11.87
CA LEU A 60 -20.07 -3.74 12.11
C LEU A 60 -20.34 -2.93 13.38
N ASP A 61 -19.25 -2.38 13.93
CA ASP A 61 -19.25 -1.36 14.96
C ASP A 61 -18.77 -0.05 14.31
N PHE A 62 -19.56 1.01 14.47
CA PHE A 62 -19.30 2.32 13.86
C PHE A 62 -18.83 3.30 14.92
N TYR A 63 -17.68 3.93 14.66
CA TYR A 63 -17.06 4.92 15.52
C TYR A 63 -17.05 6.27 14.81
N GLU A 64 -17.48 7.31 15.50
CA GLU A 64 -17.49 8.68 14.99
C GLU A 64 -17.06 9.69 16.06
N PRO A 65 -16.56 10.88 15.67
CA PRO A 65 -16.22 11.91 16.64
C PRO A 65 -17.45 12.36 17.44
N THR A 66 -17.37 12.42 18.76
CA THR A 66 -18.48 12.88 19.57
C THR A 66 -18.70 14.38 19.39
N GLY A 67 -19.92 14.77 19.00
CA GLY A 67 -20.30 16.17 18.80
C GLY A 67 -19.83 16.79 17.51
N ASP A 68 -19.33 16.00 16.57
CA ASP A 68 -18.96 16.46 15.23
C ASP A 68 -20.19 16.81 14.40
N THR A 69 -20.12 17.92 13.69
CA THR A 69 -21.20 18.42 12.81
C THR A 69 -20.85 18.29 11.32
N GLU A 70 -19.74 17.66 10.99
CA GLU A 70 -19.34 17.44 9.60
C GLU A 70 -20.29 16.44 8.92
N LEU A 71 -20.78 16.82 7.73
CA LEU A 71 -21.75 16.04 6.96
C LEU A 71 -21.11 15.22 5.82
N SER A 72 -19.78 15.22 5.73
CA SER A 72 -19.06 14.49 4.67
C SER A 72 -17.66 14.10 5.17
N ARG A 73 -17.60 12.96 5.87
CA ARG A 73 -16.39 12.48 6.56
C ARG A 73 -15.70 11.39 5.76
N PRO A 74 -14.35 11.36 5.71
CA PRO A 74 -13.61 10.19 5.28
C PRO A 74 -13.95 8.99 6.17
N LEU A 75 -14.06 7.81 5.53
CA LEU A 75 -14.37 6.55 6.23
C LEU A 75 -13.16 5.60 6.14
N ILE A 76 -12.82 4.97 7.26
CA ILE A 76 -11.89 3.85 7.29
C ILE A 76 -12.67 2.60 7.71
N ILE A 77 -12.67 1.56 6.87
CA ILE A 77 -13.28 0.26 7.21
C ILE A 77 -12.16 -0.69 7.62
N TRP A 78 -12.20 -1.11 8.89
CA TRP A 78 -11.21 -2.00 9.50
C TRP A 78 -11.67 -3.46 9.49
N VAL A 79 -10.77 -4.34 9.11
CA VAL A 79 -10.97 -5.80 9.04
C VAL A 79 -10.01 -6.50 9.99
N HIS A 80 -10.53 -7.27 10.94
CA HIS A 80 -9.72 -7.96 11.93
C HIS A 80 -8.91 -9.11 11.36
N GLY A 81 -7.85 -9.53 12.07
CA GLY A 81 -7.02 -10.67 11.78
C GLY A 81 -7.69 -12.00 12.17
N GLY A 82 -6.85 -13.02 12.47
CA GLY A 82 -7.33 -14.31 12.98
C GLY A 82 -7.37 -15.44 11.95
N SER A 83 -6.55 -15.34 10.89
CA SER A 83 -6.32 -16.43 9.90
C SER A 83 -7.59 -16.94 9.20
N PHE A 84 -8.62 -16.11 9.10
CA PHE A 84 -9.97 -16.46 8.60
C PHE A 84 -10.68 -17.54 9.43
N LEU A 85 -10.17 -17.88 10.60
CA LEU A 85 -10.71 -18.91 11.50
C LEU A 85 -11.27 -18.34 12.80
N GLY A 86 -10.83 -17.16 13.21
CA GLY A 86 -11.23 -16.48 14.45
C GLY A 86 -11.08 -14.98 14.34
N GLY A 87 -11.24 -14.28 15.47
CA GLY A 87 -11.24 -12.84 15.57
C GLY A 87 -12.63 -12.23 15.48
N SER A 88 -12.71 -10.92 15.67
CA SER A 88 -13.97 -10.16 15.62
C SER A 88 -13.70 -8.67 15.40
N LYS A 89 -14.75 -7.94 15.05
CA LYS A 89 -14.76 -6.46 14.96
C LYS A 89 -14.32 -5.75 16.26
N THR A 90 -14.27 -6.48 17.38
CA THR A 90 -13.84 -5.95 18.68
C THR A 90 -12.40 -6.31 19.04
N ASP A 91 -11.62 -6.84 18.12
CA ASP A 91 -10.22 -7.15 18.35
C ASP A 91 -9.44 -5.88 18.75
N PRO A 92 -8.48 -5.99 19.69
CA PRO A 92 -7.87 -4.82 20.34
C PRO A 92 -7.22 -3.81 19.40
N ASP A 93 -6.58 -4.27 18.35
CA ASP A 93 -5.94 -3.42 17.33
C ASP A 93 -6.97 -2.65 16.49
N MET A 94 -8.04 -3.31 16.05
CA MET A 94 -9.11 -2.68 15.27
C MET A 94 -9.86 -1.65 16.12
N THR A 95 -10.15 -1.98 17.38
CA THR A 95 -10.78 -1.07 18.34
C THR A 95 -9.89 0.15 18.60
N ALA A 96 -8.59 -0.07 18.88
CA ALA A 96 -7.65 1.02 19.17
C ALA A 96 -7.51 1.98 17.98
N LEU A 97 -7.33 1.47 16.76
CA LEU A 97 -7.23 2.28 15.56
C LEU A 97 -8.55 3.03 15.28
N SER A 98 -9.70 2.36 15.37
CA SER A 98 -11.00 3.00 15.18
C SER A 98 -11.20 4.18 16.12
N GLN A 99 -10.88 4.03 17.41
CA GLN A 99 -11.01 5.10 18.42
C GLN A 99 -10.05 6.27 18.15
N ARG A 100 -8.78 5.97 17.81
CA ARG A 100 -7.77 6.99 17.55
C ARG A 100 -8.11 7.82 16.31
N PHE A 101 -8.52 7.17 15.21
CA PHE A 101 -8.91 7.87 13.98
C PHE A 101 -10.24 8.60 14.12
N ALA A 102 -11.21 8.06 14.88
CA ALA A 102 -12.44 8.78 15.19
C ALA A 102 -12.15 10.10 15.93
N ARG A 103 -11.25 10.11 16.93
CA ARG A 103 -10.88 11.35 17.61
C ARG A 103 -10.12 12.36 16.72
N LYS A 104 -9.61 11.93 15.56
CA LYS A 104 -9.02 12.81 14.54
C LYS A 104 -10.07 13.38 13.56
N GLY A 105 -11.31 12.89 13.59
CA GLY A 105 -12.38 13.39 12.71
C GLY A 105 -12.82 12.43 11.62
N TYR A 106 -12.20 11.25 11.52
CA TYR A 106 -12.67 10.21 10.60
C TYR A 106 -13.92 9.52 11.14
N ALA A 107 -14.72 8.98 10.23
CA ALA A 107 -15.61 7.88 10.57
C ALA A 107 -14.83 6.56 10.45
N CYS A 108 -15.07 5.61 11.36
CA CYS A 108 -14.46 4.29 11.29
C CYS A 108 -15.52 3.20 11.44
N ALA A 109 -15.39 2.12 10.69
CA ALA A 109 -16.22 0.94 10.80
C ALA A 109 -15.35 -0.30 10.99
N SER A 110 -15.47 -1.00 12.11
CA SER A 110 -14.84 -2.30 12.32
C SER A 110 -15.85 -3.40 12.02
N ILE A 111 -15.51 -4.32 11.11
CA ILE A 111 -16.47 -5.32 10.60
C ILE A 111 -16.17 -6.74 11.07
N ASP A 112 -17.21 -7.52 11.33
CA ASP A 112 -17.16 -8.98 11.31
C ASP A 112 -17.31 -9.47 9.86
N TYR A 113 -16.67 -10.56 9.51
CA TYR A 113 -16.79 -11.23 8.21
C TYR A 113 -16.95 -12.73 8.41
N ARG A 114 -17.37 -13.48 7.38
CA ARG A 114 -17.58 -14.95 7.47
C ARG A 114 -16.28 -15.68 7.71
N LEU A 115 -16.18 -16.30 8.86
CA LEU A 115 -15.04 -17.10 9.30
C LEU A 115 -15.22 -18.58 8.99
N GLY A 116 -14.10 -19.29 8.97
CA GLY A 116 -14.02 -20.72 8.92
C GLY A 116 -13.78 -21.29 7.54
N PHE A 117 -12.95 -22.36 7.52
CA PHE A 117 -12.75 -23.24 6.39
C PHE A 117 -12.25 -24.60 6.90
N PHE A 118 -12.65 -25.67 6.24
CA PHE A 118 -12.25 -27.03 6.54
C PHE A 118 -12.39 -27.90 5.29
N PRO A 119 -11.46 -28.84 5.01
CA PRO A 119 -10.15 -29.01 5.67
C PRO A 119 -9.25 -27.78 5.67
N ILE A 120 -8.22 -27.77 6.52
CA ILE A 120 -7.19 -26.72 6.56
C ILE A 120 -6.19 -26.99 5.43
N ASP A 121 -6.49 -26.46 4.26
CA ASP A 121 -5.69 -26.58 3.05
C ASP A 121 -5.77 -25.28 2.20
N SER A 122 -4.91 -25.19 1.20
CA SER A 122 -4.83 -24.00 0.32
C SER A 122 -6.13 -23.69 -0.38
N ALA A 123 -6.82 -24.68 -0.95
CA ALA A 123 -8.05 -24.46 -1.72
C ALA A 123 -9.19 -23.92 -0.85
N ASN A 124 -9.34 -24.43 0.37
CA ASN A 124 -10.35 -23.94 1.30
C ASN A 124 -9.96 -22.60 1.93
N ALA A 125 -8.66 -22.33 2.13
CA ALA A 125 -8.16 -21.03 2.53
C ALA A 125 -8.51 -19.95 1.47
N VAL A 126 -8.30 -20.22 0.19
CA VAL A 126 -8.69 -19.29 -0.89
C VAL A 126 -10.19 -19.01 -0.88
N LYS A 127 -11.04 -20.04 -0.68
CA LYS A 127 -12.49 -19.83 -0.54
C LYS A 127 -12.83 -18.93 0.68
N ALA A 128 -12.08 -19.03 1.77
CA ALA A 128 -12.28 -18.16 2.93
C ALA A 128 -11.89 -16.72 2.63
N VAL A 129 -10.77 -16.49 1.94
CA VAL A 129 -10.38 -15.15 1.44
C VAL A 129 -11.47 -14.56 0.55
N VAL A 130 -11.98 -15.30 -0.42
CA VAL A 130 -13.05 -14.82 -1.32
C VAL A 130 -14.30 -14.44 -0.53
N ARG A 131 -14.70 -15.23 0.48
CA ARG A 131 -15.85 -14.87 1.32
C ARG A 131 -15.60 -13.58 2.11
N ALA A 132 -14.40 -13.40 2.66
CA ALA A 132 -14.04 -12.18 3.40
C ALA A 132 -14.02 -10.94 2.46
N VAL A 133 -13.47 -11.07 1.25
CA VAL A 133 -13.50 -10.02 0.21
C VAL A 133 -14.94 -9.63 -0.14
N GLN A 134 -15.82 -10.60 -0.36
CA GLN A 134 -17.23 -10.34 -0.65
C GLN A 134 -17.94 -9.63 0.50
N ASP A 135 -17.61 -9.98 1.77
CA ASP A 135 -18.21 -9.36 2.95
C ASP A 135 -17.71 -7.94 3.14
N LEU A 136 -16.41 -7.66 2.92
CA LEU A 136 -15.88 -6.29 2.93
C LEU A 136 -16.48 -5.44 1.80
N LYS A 137 -16.62 -5.99 0.57
CA LYS A 137 -17.32 -5.31 -0.53
C LYS A 137 -18.78 -4.98 -0.15
N ALA A 138 -19.46 -5.88 0.57
CA ALA A 138 -20.82 -5.61 1.05
C ALA A 138 -20.87 -4.50 2.12
N ALA A 139 -19.86 -4.40 2.99
CA ALA A 139 -19.74 -3.30 3.95
C ALA A 139 -19.48 -1.96 3.26
N ILE A 140 -18.63 -1.94 2.23
CA ILE A 140 -18.41 -0.73 1.42
C ILE A 140 -19.73 -0.31 0.75
N ARG A 141 -20.42 -1.24 0.08
CA ARG A 141 -21.72 -0.98 -0.56
C ARG A 141 -22.77 -0.50 0.41
N PHE A 142 -22.72 -0.91 1.68
CA PHE A 142 -23.63 -0.44 2.72
C PHE A 142 -23.52 1.09 2.92
N PHE A 143 -22.30 1.63 2.96
CA PHE A 143 -22.08 3.08 3.10
C PHE A 143 -22.41 3.84 1.82
N TYR A 144 -22.13 3.30 0.64
CA TYR A 144 -22.60 3.89 -0.62
C TYR A 144 -24.13 3.96 -0.71
N LYS A 145 -24.82 2.91 -0.27
CA LYS A 145 -26.27 2.91 -0.19
C LYS A 145 -26.78 3.94 0.80
N ASP A 146 -26.23 3.97 2.00
CA ASP A 146 -26.62 4.96 3.03
C ASP A 146 -26.50 6.37 2.48
N LYS A 147 -25.37 6.72 1.86
CA LYS A 147 -25.16 8.05 1.25
C LYS A 147 -26.21 8.43 0.22
N GLN A 148 -26.66 7.46 -0.58
CA GLN A 148 -27.65 7.68 -1.64
C GLN A 148 -29.10 7.63 -1.14
N THR A 149 -29.34 7.24 0.11
CA THR A 149 -30.71 7.05 0.64
C THR A 149 -30.96 7.88 1.89
N THR A 150 -30.41 7.49 3.03
CA THR A 150 -30.69 8.09 4.35
C THR A 150 -29.63 9.06 4.80
N ASP A 151 -28.40 8.92 4.30
CA ASP A 151 -27.19 9.66 4.68
C ASP A 151 -26.99 9.76 6.21
N THR A 152 -27.27 8.64 6.88
CA THR A 152 -27.26 8.54 8.35
C THR A 152 -25.85 8.68 8.92
N TYR A 153 -24.85 8.16 8.19
CA TYR A 153 -23.47 8.11 8.65
C TYR A 153 -22.61 9.27 8.16
N HIS A 154 -23.15 10.13 7.28
CA HIS A 154 -22.48 11.32 6.74
C HIS A 154 -21.09 11.02 6.17
N ILE A 155 -20.99 10.00 5.31
CA ILE A 155 -19.74 9.57 4.70
C ILE A 155 -19.52 10.27 3.37
N ASP A 156 -18.26 10.69 3.12
CA ASP A 156 -17.80 11.00 1.77
C ASP A 156 -17.41 9.70 1.05
N THR A 157 -18.24 9.28 0.12
CA THR A 157 -17.97 8.05 -0.64
C THR A 157 -16.79 8.15 -1.61
N ASN A 158 -16.25 9.35 -1.83
CA ASN A 158 -15.00 9.52 -2.56
C ASN A 158 -13.76 9.37 -1.65
N LEU A 159 -13.95 9.17 -0.35
CA LEU A 159 -12.90 9.09 0.66
C LEU A 159 -13.09 7.86 1.56
N ILE A 160 -13.31 6.70 0.95
CA ILE A 160 -13.42 5.41 1.66
C ILE A 160 -12.09 4.68 1.56
N TYR A 161 -11.50 4.39 2.70
CA TYR A 161 -10.27 3.59 2.85
C TYR A 161 -10.61 2.25 3.48
N VAL A 162 -9.93 1.19 3.08
CA VAL A 162 -10.04 -0.12 3.71
C VAL A 162 -8.72 -0.54 4.31
N GLY A 163 -8.77 -1.15 5.46
CA GLY A 163 -7.55 -1.62 6.10
C GLY A 163 -7.81 -2.78 7.06
N GLY A 164 -6.74 -3.38 7.50
CA GLY A 164 -6.85 -4.47 8.46
C GLY A 164 -5.52 -5.05 8.86
N SER A 165 -5.59 -6.05 9.72
CA SER A 165 -4.46 -6.72 10.33
C SER A 165 -4.39 -8.16 9.84
N SER A 166 -3.21 -8.65 9.41
CA SER A 166 -3.02 -10.07 9.04
C SER A 166 -4.05 -10.54 7.98
N ALA A 167 -4.94 -11.48 8.30
CA ALA A 167 -6.03 -11.93 7.43
C ALA A 167 -6.93 -10.77 6.97
N GLY A 168 -7.16 -9.77 7.82
CA GLY A 168 -7.91 -8.55 7.47
C GLY A 168 -7.16 -7.70 6.46
N ALA A 169 -5.84 -7.56 6.58
CA ALA A 169 -5.01 -6.86 5.60
C ALA A 169 -4.96 -7.61 4.26
N ILE A 170 -4.86 -8.95 4.28
CA ILE A 170 -5.02 -9.78 3.08
C ILE A 170 -6.37 -9.48 2.41
N THR A 171 -7.46 -9.43 3.20
CA THR A 171 -8.80 -9.12 2.67
C THR A 171 -8.85 -7.72 2.03
N ALA A 172 -8.29 -6.69 2.69
CA ALA A 172 -8.28 -5.32 2.19
C ALA A 172 -7.48 -5.18 0.88
N LEU A 173 -6.30 -5.81 0.80
CA LEU A 173 -5.49 -5.85 -0.42
C LEU A 173 -6.23 -6.53 -1.57
N HIS A 174 -6.91 -7.65 -1.31
CA HIS A 174 -7.68 -8.36 -2.35
C HIS A 174 -8.97 -7.63 -2.76
N VAL A 175 -9.55 -6.78 -1.91
CA VAL A 175 -10.65 -5.89 -2.33
C VAL A 175 -10.20 -4.85 -3.32
N ALA A 176 -8.97 -4.34 -3.16
CA ALA A 176 -8.43 -3.27 -3.98
C ALA A 176 -7.78 -3.75 -5.28
N TYR A 177 -7.14 -4.92 -5.27
CA TYR A 177 -6.25 -5.36 -6.35
C TYR A 177 -6.64 -6.70 -6.99
N LEU A 178 -7.68 -7.38 -6.50
CA LEU A 178 -8.28 -8.54 -7.17
C LEU A 178 -9.54 -8.07 -7.90
N ASP A 179 -9.41 -7.64 -9.13
CA ASP A 179 -10.49 -7.07 -9.90
C ASP A 179 -10.90 -7.93 -11.10
N ASN A 180 -10.04 -8.86 -11.53
CA ASN A 180 -10.29 -9.73 -12.64
C ASN A 180 -10.49 -11.19 -12.21
N ILE A 181 -11.51 -11.84 -12.77
CA ILE A 181 -11.82 -13.23 -12.43
C ILE A 181 -10.74 -14.22 -12.88
N CYS A 182 -9.93 -13.87 -13.87
CA CYS A 182 -8.81 -14.71 -14.31
C CYS A 182 -7.69 -14.79 -13.26
N GLU A 183 -7.52 -13.79 -12.42
CA GLU A 183 -6.50 -13.76 -11.35
C GLU A 183 -6.74 -14.87 -10.34
N ILE A 184 -8.01 -15.13 -10.01
CA ILE A 184 -8.36 -16.20 -9.08
C ILE A 184 -8.53 -17.56 -9.75
N SER A 185 -8.66 -17.61 -11.08
CA SER A 185 -8.89 -18.86 -11.83
C SER A 185 -7.74 -19.87 -11.73
N GLY A 186 -6.52 -19.40 -11.40
CA GLY A 186 -5.37 -20.25 -11.07
C GLY A 186 -5.48 -20.98 -9.71
N TYR A 187 -6.36 -20.50 -8.84
CA TYR A 187 -6.55 -21.02 -7.48
C TYR A 187 -7.87 -21.76 -7.30
N LEU A 188 -8.92 -21.35 -7.98
CA LEU A 188 -10.26 -21.94 -7.93
C LEU A 188 -10.80 -22.14 -9.35
N ASN A 189 -11.47 -23.27 -9.56
CA ASN A 189 -12.15 -23.48 -10.85
C ASN A 189 -13.41 -22.60 -10.98
N GLN A 190 -13.83 -22.31 -12.20
CA GLN A 190 -14.94 -21.41 -12.51
C GLN A 190 -16.26 -21.82 -11.83
N ALA A 191 -16.54 -23.12 -11.70
CA ALA A 191 -17.75 -23.60 -11.03
C ALA A 191 -17.77 -23.20 -9.55
N THR A 192 -16.63 -23.32 -8.86
CA THR A 192 -16.47 -22.90 -7.48
C THR A 192 -16.60 -21.38 -7.34
N ILE A 193 -15.99 -20.60 -8.23
CA ILE A 193 -16.10 -19.13 -8.23
C ILE A 193 -17.56 -18.71 -8.38
N ASN A 194 -18.28 -19.30 -9.33
CA ASN A 194 -19.70 -19.04 -9.55
C ASN A 194 -20.56 -19.42 -8.33
N GLN A 195 -20.27 -20.56 -7.71
CA GLN A 195 -20.97 -21.02 -6.50
C GLN A 195 -20.76 -20.05 -5.31
N LEU A 196 -19.60 -19.43 -5.22
CA LEU A 196 -19.32 -18.41 -4.20
C LEU A 196 -20.00 -17.07 -4.51
N GLY A 197 -20.49 -16.84 -5.72
CA GLY A 197 -21.14 -15.60 -6.14
C GLY A 197 -20.20 -14.62 -6.88
N GLY A 198 -19.12 -15.12 -7.49
CA GLY A 198 -18.10 -14.31 -8.18
C GLY A 198 -17.24 -13.47 -7.22
N LEU A 199 -16.58 -12.46 -7.73
CA LEU A 199 -15.73 -11.56 -6.92
C LEU A 199 -16.53 -10.59 -6.07
N ASP A 200 -17.71 -10.16 -6.51
CA ASP A 200 -18.54 -9.19 -5.80
C ASP A 200 -19.40 -9.79 -4.69
N GLY A 201 -19.74 -11.07 -4.84
CA GLY A 201 -20.53 -11.80 -3.86
C GLY A 201 -21.95 -11.28 -3.67
N ASN A 202 -22.70 -11.98 -2.80
CA ASN A 202 -24.10 -11.70 -2.52
C ASN A 202 -24.34 -11.35 -1.03
N SER A 203 -23.33 -10.85 -0.33
CA SER A 203 -23.40 -10.62 1.12
C SER A 203 -24.23 -9.40 1.53
N GLY A 204 -24.57 -8.52 0.58
CA GLY A 204 -25.48 -7.40 0.82
C GLY A 204 -25.33 -6.23 -0.14
N ASN A 205 -26.38 -5.40 -0.19
CA ASN A 205 -26.44 -4.12 -0.89
C ASN A 205 -26.02 -4.19 -2.37
N PRO A 206 -26.63 -5.05 -3.19
CA PRO A 206 -26.29 -5.18 -4.60
C PRO A 206 -26.61 -3.88 -5.37
N GLY A 207 -25.83 -3.59 -6.43
CA GLY A 207 -26.05 -2.44 -7.31
C GLY A 207 -25.41 -1.14 -6.82
N TYR A 208 -24.85 -1.10 -5.62
CA TYR A 208 -24.04 0.03 -5.15
C TYR A 208 -22.56 -0.21 -5.40
N SER A 209 -21.77 0.85 -5.46
CA SER A 209 -20.32 0.76 -5.66
C SER A 209 -19.62 0.10 -4.47
N SER A 210 -18.54 -0.61 -4.74
CA SER A 210 -17.57 -1.09 -3.75
C SER A 210 -16.18 -0.48 -3.95
N SER A 211 -16.10 0.66 -4.63
CA SER A 211 -14.84 1.37 -4.86
C SER A 211 -14.25 1.92 -3.57
N VAL A 212 -12.93 1.92 -3.49
CA VAL A 212 -12.15 2.48 -2.37
C VAL A 212 -11.09 3.45 -2.91
N GLN A 213 -10.51 4.27 -2.03
CA GLN A 213 -9.53 5.29 -2.40
C GLN A 213 -8.12 4.96 -1.91
N GLY A 214 -7.95 3.92 -1.16
CA GLY A 214 -6.64 3.46 -0.70
C GLY A 214 -6.73 2.32 0.30
N VAL A 215 -5.59 1.68 0.52
CA VAL A 215 -5.46 0.48 1.36
C VAL A 215 -4.49 0.70 2.50
N ILE A 216 -4.87 0.23 3.69
CA ILE A 216 -4.02 0.20 4.89
C ILE A 216 -3.69 -1.27 5.19
N ASN A 217 -2.47 -1.67 4.89
CA ASN A 217 -2.00 -3.04 4.96
C ASN A 217 -1.11 -3.24 6.19
N LEU A 218 -1.66 -3.88 7.22
CA LEU A 218 -0.94 -4.19 8.46
C LEU A 218 -0.55 -5.67 8.51
N CYS A 219 0.68 -6.00 8.14
CA CYS A 219 1.23 -7.36 8.10
C CYS A 219 0.44 -8.32 7.18
N GLY A 220 -0.07 -7.82 6.06
CA GLY A 220 -0.79 -8.59 5.06
C GLY A 220 0.08 -8.98 3.86
N ALA A 221 -0.57 -9.60 2.88
CA ALA A 221 0.02 -10.03 1.62
C ALA A 221 -1.04 -10.15 0.53
N LEU A 222 -0.63 -10.09 -0.73
CA LEU A 222 -1.44 -10.38 -1.91
C LEU A 222 -1.09 -11.76 -2.46
N ALA A 223 -1.98 -12.39 -3.19
CA ALA A 223 -1.70 -13.70 -3.76
C ALA A 223 -0.56 -13.64 -4.77
N GLN A 224 -0.56 -12.63 -5.63
CA GLN A 224 0.53 -12.33 -6.56
C GLN A 224 0.70 -10.82 -6.69
N TYR A 225 1.94 -10.34 -6.72
CA TYR A 225 2.22 -8.91 -6.88
C TYR A 225 1.79 -8.37 -8.25
N SER A 226 1.66 -9.24 -9.28
CA SER A 226 1.18 -8.86 -10.60
C SER A 226 -0.24 -8.31 -10.64
N TRP A 227 -1.06 -8.60 -9.62
CA TRP A 227 -2.43 -8.08 -9.52
C TRP A 227 -2.48 -6.58 -9.14
N LEU A 228 -1.35 -6.02 -8.73
CA LEU A 228 -1.20 -4.59 -8.53
C LEU A 228 -0.73 -3.98 -9.85
N GLU A 229 -1.57 -3.16 -10.47
CA GLU A 229 -1.40 -2.63 -11.81
C GLU A 229 -1.37 -1.09 -11.83
N ALA A 230 -0.96 -0.53 -12.96
CA ALA A 230 -0.93 0.92 -13.15
C ALA A 230 -2.35 1.51 -13.10
N GLY A 231 -2.54 2.51 -12.25
CA GLY A 231 -3.85 3.16 -12.05
C GLY A 231 -4.60 2.66 -10.83
N ASP A 232 -4.08 1.65 -10.14
CA ASP A 232 -4.63 1.18 -8.88
C ASP A 232 -4.55 2.22 -7.76
N VAL A 233 -5.35 2.00 -6.72
CA VAL A 233 -5.40 2.89 -5.57
C VAL A 233 -4.13 2.80 -4.74
N PRO A 234 -3.72 3.91 -4.08
CA PRO A 234 -2.53 3.95 -3.25
C PRO A 234 -2.65 3.06 -2.02
N MET A 235 -1.49 2.66 -1.46
CA MET A 235 -1.45 1.90 -0.21
C MET A 235 -0.43 2.44 0.79
N VAL A 236 -0.70 2.18 2.08
CA VAL A 236 0.27 2.26 3.16
C VAL A 236 0.44 0.88 3.80
N SER A 237 1.68 0.47 3.99
CA SER A 237 2.01 -0.84 4.55
C SER A 237 2.87 -0.72 5.79
N ILE A 238 2.64 -1.61 6.76
CA ILE A 238 3.46 -1.74 7.97
C ILE A 238 3.73 -3.22 8.21
N HIS A 239 5.00 -3.62 8.38
CA HIS A 239 5.35 -5.04 8.50
C HIS A 239 6.63 -5.25 9.32
N GLY A 240 6.68 -6.33 10.07
CA GLY A 240 7.89 -6.77 10.78
C GLY A 240 8.77 -7.67 9.93
N THR A 241 10.09 -7.44 9.93
CA THR A 241 11.02 -8.21 9.08
C THR A 241 11.17 -9.68 9.47
N ALA A 242 10.87 -10.02 10.73
CA ALA A 242 10.91 -11.38 11.25
C ALA A 242 9.53 -12.06 11.31
N ASP A 243 8.55 -11.57 10.53
CA ASP A 243 7.22 -12.15 10.50
C ASP A 243 7.27 -13.62 10.04
N GLY A 244 6.89 -14.51 10.95
CA GLY A 244 6.86 -15.96 10.74
C GLY A 244 5.55 -16.47 10.12
N THR A 245 4.48 -15.68 10.21
CA THR A 245 3.11 -16.06 9.83
C THR A 245 2.79 -15.61 8.41
N VAL A 246 2.82 -14.32 8.15
CA VAL A 246 2.73 -13.70 6.82
C VAL A 246 4.09 -13.12 6.49
N LYS A 247 4.75 -13.66 5.49
CA LYS A 247 6.14 -13.28 5.21
C LYS A 247 6.25 -11.84 4.73
N TYR A 248 7.27 -11.15 5.23
CA TYR A 248 7.64 -9.77 4.85
C TYR A 248 7.88 -9.60 3.33
N ASN A 249 8.59 -10.57 2.74
CA ASN A 249 8.75 -10.75 1.30
C ASN A 249 7.77 -11.81 0.78
N ARG A 250 8.09 -12.47 -0.34
CA ARG A 250 7.37 -13.66 -0.78
C ARG A 250 7.67 -14.86 0.13
N GLY A 251 6.65 -15.57 0.54
CA GLY A 251 6.83 -16.80 1.28
C GLY A 251 5.52 -17.52 1.60
N ILE A 252 5.66 -18.70 2.16
CA ILE A 252 4.50 -19.51 2.56
C ILE A 252 3.85 -18.88 3.79
N VAL A 253 2.56 -18.56 3.68
CA VAL A 253 1.75 -18.14 4.82
C VAL A 253 1.51 -19.34 5.73
N ASN A 254 1.81 -19.18 7.02
CA ASN A 254 1.78 -20.26 7.99
C ASN A 254 1.17 -19.83 9.34
N PRO A 255 -0.15 -19.88 9.48
CA PRO A 255 -0.82 -19.63 10.75
C PRO A 255 -0.84 -20.86 11.69
N GLY A 256 0.19 -21.69 11.65
CA GLY A 256 0.29 -22.99 12.33
C GLY A 256 0.25 -24.18 11.37
N THR A 257 -0.17 -23.96 10.12
CA THR A 257 -0.10 -24.93 9.01
C THR A 257 0.32 -24.17 7.76
N ALA A 258 1.33 -24.69 7.06
CA ALA A 258 1.79 -24.11 5.80
C ALA A 258 0.68 -24.21 4.74
N LEU A 259 0.25 -23.08 4.20
CA LEU A 259 -0.83 -23.01 3.22
C LEU A 259 -0.28 -22.80 1.81
N MET A 260 0.05 -21.57 1.45
CA MET A 260 0.43 -21.22 0.10
C MET A 260 1.42 -20.04 0.09
N TYR A 261 2.10 -19.84 -1.04
CA TYR A 261 2.91 -18.64 -1.24
C TYR A 261 2.03 -17.40 -1.42
N LEU A 262 2.41 -16.33 -0.75
CA LEU A 262 1.86 -14.99 -0.94
C LEU A 262 3.01 -13.99 -1.07
N ASP A 263 2.71 -12.85 -1.67
CA ASP A 263 3.62 -11.72 -1.83
C ASP A 263 3.37 -10.70 -0.71
N GLY A 264 4.33 -10.61 0.22
CA GLY A 264 4.24 -9.73 1.38
C GLY A 264 4.48 -8.26 1.04
N SER A 265 4.35 -7.41 2.05
CA SER A 265 4.36 -5.95 1.91
C SER A 265 5.58 -5.42 1.15
N ARG A 266 6.73 -6.05 1.30
CA ARG A 266 7.96 -5.67 0.61
C ARG A 266 7.83 -5.82 -0.91
N MET A 267 7.32 -6.96 -1.38
CA MET A 267 7.10 -7.22 -2.80
C MET A 267 6.08 -6.23 -3.39
N LEU A 268 5.02 -5.95 -2.63
CA LEU A 268 3.97 -5.03 -3.05
C LEU A 268 4.47 -3.59 -3.15
N HIS A 269 5.34 -3.16 -2.23
CA HIS A 269 5.95 -1.82 -2.28
C HIS A 269 6.87 -1.66 -3.51
N GLU A 270 7.69 -2.67 -3.83
CA GLU A 270 8.53 -2.69 -5.03
C GLU A 270 7.70 -2.69 -6.32
N ARG A 271 6.60 -3.45 -6.32
CA ARG A 271 5.67 -3.49 -7.46
C ARG A 271 4.94 -2.17 -7.66
N ALA A 272 4.41 -1.58 -6.59
CA ALA A 272 3.73 -0.29 -6.65
C ALA A 272 4.62 0.79 -7.27
N CYS A 273 5.89 0.84 -6.87
CA CYS A 273 6.88 1.72 -7.49
C CYS A 273 6.98 1.46 -9.01
N ALA A 274 7.13 0.20 -9.45
CA ALA A 274 7.31 -0.14 -10.86
C ALA A 274 6.13 0.28 -11.74
N VAL A 275 4.91 0.25 -11.19
CA VAL A 275 3.69 0.65 -11.92
C VAL A 275 3.18 2.05 -11.57
N ASN A 276 4.01 2.87 -10.89
CA ASN A 276 3.69 4.25 -10.48
C ASN A 276 2.42 4.36 -9.62
N VAL A 277 2.16 3.38 -8.76
CA VAL A 277 1.15 3.46 -7.70
C VAL A 277 1.81 4.01 -6.44
N SER A 278 1.20 5.01 -5.81
CA SER A 278 1.72 5.56 -4.55
C SER A 278 1.71 4.52 -3.45
N SER A 279 2.86 4.26 -2.86
CA SER A 279 3.01 3.28 -1.77
C SER A 279 3.94 3.80 -0.70
N GLU A 280 3.43 3.88 0.53
CA GLU A 280 4.24 4.16 1.71
C GLU A 280 4.44 2.88 2.51
N PHE A 281 5.65 2.64 2.99
CA PHE A 281 5.98 1.42 3.68
C PHE A 281 6.87 1.65 4.89
N TYR A 282 6.40 1.27 6.07
CA TYR A 282 7.17 1.28 7.31
C TYR A 282 7.53 -0.14 7.75
N THR A 283 8.80 -0.33 8.05
CA THR A 283 9.35 -1.61 8.51
C THR A 283 9.70 -1.57 9.97
N PHE A 284 9.24 -2.55 10.74
CA PHE A 284 9.73 -2.82 12.10
C PHE A 284 10.87 -3.85 12.07
N PRO A 285 12.14 -3.44 12.16
CA PRO A 285 13.28 -4.36 12.09
C PRO A 285 13.25 -5.39 13.22
N GLY A 286 13.41 -6.68 12.88
CA GLY A 286 13.43 -7.78 13.84
C GLY A 286 12.08 -8.11 14.49
N ALA A 287 11.02 -7.36 14.20
CA ALA A 287 9.71 -7.62 14.76
C ALA A 287 9.00 -8.79 14.04
N GLY A 288 8.19 -9.52 14.79
CA GLY A 288 7.37 -10.62 14.30
C GLY A 288 6.04 -10.18 13.71
N HIS A 289 5.07 -11.08 13.69
CA HIS A 289 3.73 -10.85 13.17
C HIS A 289 2.94 -9.90 14.07
N VAL A 290 2.24 -8.91 13.48
CA VAL A 290 1.39 -7.91 14.14
C VAL A 290 2.02 -7.28 15.40
N PRO A 291 3.21 -6.67 15.28
CA PRO A 291 4.03 -6.26 16.43
C PRO A 291 3.41 -5.14 17.28
N TYR A 292 2.44 -4.41 16.74
CA TYR A 292 1.73 -3.32 17.42
C TYR A 292 0.67 -3.83 18.43
N ILE A 293 0.25 -5.11 18.36
CA ILE A 293 -0.68 -5.68 19.34
C ILE A 293 0.05 -5.87 20.68
N GLY A 294 -0.47 -5.22 21.73
CA GLY A 294 0.13 -5.26 23.07
C GLY A 294 1.41 -4.43 23.25
N ASN A 295 1.79 -3.65 22.25
CA ASN A 295 2.93 -2.73 22.31
C ASN A 295 2.53 -1.32 21.91
N ASN A 296 2.37 -0.44 22.88
CA ASN A 296 1.89 0.93 22.66
C ASN A 296 2.82 1.75 21.75
N ALA A 297 4.14 1.61 21.89
CA ALA A 297 5.09 2.35 21.05
C ALA A 297 4.99 1.94 19.58
N TYR A 298 4.81 0.65 19.32
CA TYR A 298 4.58 0.18 17.96
C TYR A 298 3.20 0.57 17.43
N MET A 299 2.18 0.58 18.28
CA MET A 299 0.85 1.06 17.91
C MET A 299 0.85 2.56 17.59
N ASP A 300 1.56 3.38 18.37
CA ASP A 300 1.69 4.81 18.12
C ASP A 300 2.42 5.07 16.79
N THR A 301 3.52 4.37 16.54
CA THR A 301 4.25 4.45 15.25
C THR A 301 3.35 4.02 14.09
N THR A 302 2.60 2.93 14.24
CA THR A 302 1.65 2.41 13.23
C THR A 302 0.58 3.46 12.92
N GLU A 303 -0.04 4.02 13.93
CA GLU A 303 -1.08 5.04 13.80
C GLU A 303 -0.55 6.31 13.15
N TRP A 304 0.64 6.79 13.55
CA TRP A 304 1.25 7.99 12.97
C TRP A 304 1.60 7.80 11.50
N PHE A 305 2.12 6.65 11.13
CA PHE A 305 2.46 6.37 9.73
C PHE A 305 1.22 6.28 8.83
N ILE A 306 0.16 5.63 9.31
CA ILE A 306 -1.14 5.61 8.63
C ILE A 306 -1.72 7.02 8.51
N ARG A 307 -1.65 7.82 9.59
CA ARG A 307 -2.12 9.19 9.61
C ARG A 307 -1.43 10.04 8.55
N ASP A 308 -0.10 9.95 8.44
CA ASP A 308 0.69 10.71 7.46
C ASP A 308 0.26 10.38 6.02
N PHE A 309 0.08 9.09 5.72
CA PHE A 309 -0.48 8.65 4.45
C PHE A 309 -1.87 9.26 4.20
N LEU A 310 -2.79 9.12 5.14
CA LEU A 310 -4.17 9.58 4.95
C LEU A 310 -4.27 11.11 4.77
N VAL A 311 -3.53 11.90 5.55
CA VAL A 311 -3.53 13.36 5.39
C VAL A 311 -2.96 13.78 4.03
N THR A 312 -1.99 13.06 3.51
CA THR A 312 -1.47 13.25 2.15
C THR A 312 -2.55 12.96 1.11
N GLN A 313 -3.27 11.84 1.25
CA GLN A 313 -4.37 11.48 0.34
C GLN A 313 -5.53 12.48 0.40
N LEU A 314 -5.78 13.09 1.55
CA LEU A 314 -6.80 14.14 1.72
C LEU A 314 -6.35 15.50 1.19
N GLY A 315 -5.10 15.67 0.76
CA GLY A 315 -4.53 16.94 0.32
C GLY A 315 -4.34 17.95 1.46
N CYS A 316 -4.12 17.47 2.68
CA CYS A 316 -3.85 18.30 3.84
C CYS A 316 -2.43 18.88 3.77
N ASN A 317 -2.28 20.17 4.13
CA ASN A 317 -0.97 20.83 4.24
C ASN A 317 -0.30 20.60 5.62
N GLU A 318 -0.63 19.51 6.30
CA GLU A 318 -0.02 19.17 7.58
C GLU A 318 1.40 18.64 7.36
N THR A 319 2.30 18.97 8.26
CA THR A 319 3.66 18.45 8.21
C THR A 319 3.64 16.99 8.71
N PRO A 320 3.99 16.02 7.88
CA PRO A 320 4.13 14.63 8.32
C PRO A 320 5.13 14.51 9.46
N LEU A 321 4.96 13.53 10.34
CA LEU A 321 5.90 13.24 11.42
C LEU A 321 7.25 12.69 10.92
N GLN A 322 7.46 12.63 9.62
CA GLN A 322 8.70 12.21 8.94
C GLN A 322 9.23 10.83 9.41
N LEU A 323 8.33 9.89 9.64
CA LEU A 323 8.76 8.50 9.72
C LEU A 323 9.21 8.09 8.32
N ALA A 324 10.48 7.71 8.21
CA ALA A 324 11.07 7.39 6.92
C ALA A 324 10.40 6.15 6.30
N ASN A 325 10.05 6.26 5.03
CA ASN A 325 9.68 5.10 4.21
C ASN A 325 10.82 4.07 4.24
N THR A 326 10.45 2.80 4.19
CA THR A 326 11.40 1.72 3.94
C THR A 326 12.02 1.91 2.56
N PRO A 327 13.34 2.04 2.44
CA PRO A 327 13.97 2.18 1.14
C PRO A 327 13.67 0.98 0.25
N LEU A 328 13.49 1.23 -1.04
CA LEU A 328 13.45 0.16 -2.03
C LEU A 328 14.74 -0.66 -1.93
N GLN A 329 14.63 -1.97 -2.04
CA GLN A 329 15.77 -2.88 -2.11
C GLN A 329 15.57 -3.76 -3.36
N GLN A 330 16.63 -4.33 -3.83
CA GLN A 330 16.51 -5.27 -4.94
C GLN A 330 15.70 -6.49 -4.48
N ALA A 331 14.46 -6.59 -4.91
CA ALA A 331 13.64 -7.76 -4.67
C ALA A 331 14.08 -8.90 -5.59
N ILE A 332 13.98 -10.13 -5.11
CA ILE A 332 14.14 -11.32 -5.95
C ILE A 332 12.89 -11.46 -6.79
N LEU A 333 13.02 -11.41 -8.12
CA LEU A 333 11.92 -11.65 -9.05
C LEU A 333 11.45 -13.10 -8.94
N TYR A 334 10.14 -13.26 -8.86
CA TYR A 334 9.48 -14.58 -8.94
C TYR A 334 8.59 -14.59 -10.17
N PRO A 335 8.52 -15.72 -10.90
CA PRO A 335 7.62 -15.85 -12.03
C PRO A 335 6.18 -15.58 -11.59
N THR A 336 5.56 -14.57 -12.19
CA THR A 336 4.14 -14.27 -12.09
C THR A 336 3.67 -13.74 -13.44
N PHE A 337 2.36 -13.73 -13.67
CA PHE A 337 1.83 -13.46 -15.00
C PHE A 337 0.56 -12.61 -14.90
N TYR A 338 0.34 -11.76 -15.89
CA TYR A 338 -0.95 -11.13 -16.14
C TYR A 338 -1.97 -12.17 -16.63
N CYS A 339 -3.22 -11.77 -16.66
CA CYS A 339 -4.33 -12.62 -17.12
C CYS A 339 -4.20 -13.10 -18.56
N ASP A 340 -3.52 -12.38 -19.41
CA ASP A 340 -3.23 -12.75 -20.80
C ASP A 340 -2.04 -13.73 -20.95
N GLY A 341 -1.40 -14.09 -19.83
CA GLY A 341 -0.23 -14.96 -19.80
C GLY A 341 1.11 -14.25 -20.02
N THR A 342 1.12 -12.92 -20.15
CA THR A 342 2.36 -12.15 -20.23
C THR A 342 3.09 -12.22 -18.90
N ALA A 343 4.40 -12.48 -18.92
CA ALA A 343 5.24 -12.51 -17.72
C ALA A 343 5.33 -11.10 -17.12
N VAL A 344 5.24 -11.02 -15.81
CA VAL A 344 5.45 -9.80 -15.04
C VAL A 344 6.82 -9.88 -14.39
N ASP A 345 7.73 -9.01 -14.82
CA ASP A 345 9.10 -8.89 -14.32
C ASP A 345 9.43 -7.46 -13.83
N GLU A 346 8.42 -6.61 -13.73
CA GLU A 346 8.55 -5.23 -13.34
C GLU A 346 8.41 -5.09 -11.81
N LEU A 347 9.55 -5.07 -11.14
CA LEU A 347 9.68 -4.54 -9.78
C LEU A 347 10.62 -3.34 -9.84
N CYS A 348 10.35 -2.28 -9.09
CA CYS A 348 11.37 -1.26 -8.89
C CYS A 348 12.54 -1.96 -8.21
N LEU A 349 13.55 -2.19 -8.99
CA LEU A 349 14.86 -2.38 -8.43
C LEU A 349 15.17 -1.10 -7.67
N ALA A 350 15.84 -1.20 -6.52
CA ALA A 350 16.50 -0.04 -5.95
C ALA A 350 17.36 0.53 -7.08
N GLY A 351 16.75 1.40 -7.86
CA GLY A 351 17.49 2.20 -8.78
C GLY A 351 18.46 2.92 -7.88
N ILE A 352 19.73 2.75 -8.16
CA ILE A 352 20.65 3.80 -7.84
C ILE A 352 19.98 4.98 -8.54
N GLU A 353 19.24 5.83 -7.80
CA GLU A 353 18.92 7.13 -8.33
C GLU A 353 20.26 7.69 -8.75
N GLU A 354 20.47 7.83 -10.06
CA GLU A 354 21.39 8.83 -10.49
C GLU A 354 20.86 10.11 -9.88
N SER A 355 21.39 10.44 -8.71
CA SER A 355 21.05 11.69 -8.04
C SER A 355 21.23 12.77 -9.10
N PRO A 356 20.21 13.62 -9.38
CA PRO A 356 20.34 14.66 -10.40
C PRO A 356 21.33 15.78 -10.03
N ALA A 357 22.11 15.60 -8.97
CA ALA A 357 23.39 16.31 -8.83
C ALA A 357 24.33 15.70 -9.86
N VAL A 358 24.22 16.18 -11.08
CA VAL A 358 25.04 15.79 -12.23
C VAL A 358 26.50 15.70 -11.78
N MET A 359 26.92 14.48 -11.45
CA MET A 359 28.34 14.18 -11.36
C MET A 359 28.83 14.15 -12.82
N ASP A 360 29.55 15.17 -13.20
CA ASP A 360 30.18 15.20 -14.52
C ASP A 360 31.40 14.27 -14.53
N VAL A 361 31.11 12.97 -14.58
CA VAL A 361 32.08 11.88 -14.64
C VAL A 361 31.79 11.03 -15.86
N SER A 362 32.73 10.95 -16.76
CA SER A 362 32.72 10.02 -17.89
C SER A 362 33.32 8.68 -17.51
N LEU A 363 32.81 7.60 -18.11
CA LEU A 363 33.25 6.21 -17.87
C LEU A 363 33.30 5.50 -19.21
N PHE A 364 34.48 4.93 -19.56
CA PHE A 364 34.68 4.24 -20.81
C PHE A 364 35.91 3.29 -20.77
N PRO A 365 35.94 2.22 -21.61
CA PRO A 365 34.85 1.74 -22.43
C PRO A 365 33.72 1.12 -21.55
N ASN A 366 32.49 1.15 -22.00
CA ASN A 366 31.41 0.38 -21.41
C ASN A 366 30.55 -0.18 -22.56
N PRO A 367 30.56 -1.48 -22.83
CA PRO A 367 31.22 -2.56 -22.05
C PRO A 367 32.77 -2.50 -22.04
N ALA A 368 33.33 -2.89 -20.88
CA ALA A 368 34.77 -2.97 -20.64
C ALA A 368 35.28 -4.43 -20.73
N THR A 369 36.59 -4.61 -20.99
CA THR A 369 37.26 -5.91 -20.91
C THR A 369 38.31 -5.92 -19.80
N ASP A 370 39.46 -5.35 -20.06
CA ASP A 370 40.63 -5.43 -19.17
C ASP A 370 40.80 -4.23 -18.27
N TYR A 371 40.23 -3.08 -18.66
CA TYR A 371 40.29 -1.83 -17.90
C TYR A 371 39.09 -0.95 -18.12
N LEU A 372 38.87 -0.02 -17.17
CA LEU A 372 37.84 0.98 -17.18
C LEU A 372 38.43 2.35 -16.81
N THR A 373 38.36 3.30 -17.74
CA THR A 373 38.80 4.66 -17.49
C THR A 373 37.64 5.50 -16.95
N LEU A 374 37.85 6.21 -15.86
CA LEU A 374 36.94 7.22 -15.32
C LEU A 374 37.61 8.60 -15.42
N VAL A 375 36.82 9.61 -15.85
CA VAL A 375 37.27 11.01 -15.95
C VAL A 375 36.27 11.88 -15.22
N ALA A 376 36.73 12.59 -14.19
CA ALA A 376 35.96 13.61 -13.50
C ALA A 376 36.28 14.99 -14.09
N HIS A 377 35.22 15.74 -14.48
CA HIS A 377 35.38 17.01 -15.19
C HIS A 377 35.34 18.23 -14.25
N GLU A 378 34.75 18.12 -13.07
CA GLU A 378 34.56 19.24 -12.14
C GLU A 378 35.31 19.13 -10.81
N ALA A 379 35.83 17.95 -10.46
CA ALA A 379 36.50 17.67 -9.19
C ALA A 379 37.50 16.52 -9.34
N LEU A 380 38.26 16.20 -8.29
CA LEU A 380 39.11 15.03 -8.24
C LEU A 380 38.36 13.84 -7.64
N PHE A 381 38.75 12.62 -7.98
CA PHE A 381 38.27 11.44 -7.27
C PHE A 381 38.85 11.42 -5.85
N ASN A 382 38.06 10.99 -4.89
CA ASN A 382 38.51 10.70 -3.52
C ASN A 382 38.53 9.18 -3.29
N GLU A 383 37.49 8.49 -3.73
CA GLU A 383 37.37 7.04 -3.63
C GLU A 383 36.50 6.48 -4.77
N LEU A 384 36.94 5.36 -5.32
CA LEU A 384 36.24 4.56 -6.32
C LEU A 384 36.07 3.14 -5.78
N ILE A 385 34.86 2.61 -5.79
CA ILE A 385 34.57 1.26 -5.30
C ILE A 385 33.82 0.51 -6.40
N ILE A 386 34.39 -0.61 -6.88
CA ILE A 386 33.67 -1.55 -7.74
C ILE A 386 33.03 -2.61 -6.86
N MET A 387 31.75 -2.85 -7.05
CA MET A 387 30.99 -3.88 -6.36
C MET A 387 30.16 -4.72 -7.33
N ASP A 388 29.89 -5.96 -6.96
CA ASP A 388 28.92 -6.78 -7.67
C ASP A 388 27.47 -6.35 -7.36
N LEU A 389 26.49 -6.95 -8.06
CA LEU A 389 25.07 -6.65 -7.85
C LEU A 389 24.54 -7.08 -6.47
N GLN A 390 25.30 -7.86 -5.70
CA GLN A 390 25.02 -8.22 -4.31
C GLN A 390 25.62 -7.23 -3.31
N GLY A 391 26.31 -6.17 -3.80
CA GLY A 391 26.94 -5.15 -2.98
C GLY A 391 28.30 -5.58 -2.36
N ARG A 392 28.87 -6.72 -2.78
CA ARG A 392 30.24 -7.10 -2.34
C ARG A 392 31.24 -6.19 -3.00
N ILE A 393 32.11 -5.59 -2.20
CA ILE A 393 33.23 -4.79 -2.70
C ILE A 393 34.26 -5.72 -3.36
N ILE A 394 34.54 -5.47 -4.61
CA ILE A 394 35.52 -6.20 -5.42
C ILE A 394 36.82 -5.42 -5.49
N VAL A 395 36.75 -4.11 -5.76
CA VAL A 395 37.88 -3.20 -5.84
C VAL A 395 37.58 -1.95 -5.05
N SER A 396 38.52 -1.46 -4.26
CA SER A 396 38.48 -0.12 -3.65
C SER A 396 39.75 0.62 -4.01
N HIS A 397 39.62 1.81 -4.59
CA HIS A 397 40.75 2.63 -5.07
C HIS A 397 40.58 4.05 -4.55
N LYS A 398 41.55 4.53 -3.76
CA LYS A 398 41.59 5.91 -3.26
C LYS A 398 42.63 6.69 -4.05
N THR A 399 42.25 7.86 -4.52
CA THR A 399 43.11 8.72 -5.33
C THR A 399 42.67 10.18 -5.19
N GLN A 400 43.51 11.09 -5.67
CA GLN A 400 43.22 12.51 -5.83
C GLN A 400 43.43 12.94 -7.31
N ASP A 401 43.27 12.03 -8.24
CA ASP A 401 43.41 12.28 -9.67
C ASP A 401 42.04 12.63 -10.29
N SER A 402 42.05 13.30 -11.42
CA SER A 402 40.85 13.56 -12.22
C SER A 402 40.57 12.47 -13.25
N THR A 403 41.56 11.59 -13.48
CA THR A 403 41.46 10.44 -14.43
C THR A 403 42.07 9.20 -13.77
N VAL A 404 41.35 8.11 -13.81
CA VAL A 404 41.74 6.83 -13.20
C VAL A 404 41.45 5.69 -14.14
N ASP A 405 42.42 4.81 -14.35
CA ASP A 405 42.25 3.54 -15.01
C ASP A 405 42.15 2.43 -13.96
N LEU A 406 40.99 1.75 -13.91
CA LEU A 406 40.78 0.61 -13.04
C LEU A 406 41.04 -0.69 -13.80
N ASP A 407 41.88 -1.55 -13.22
CA ASP A 407 42.16 -2.90 -13.75
C ASP A 407 40.97 -3.83 -13.45
N LEU A 408 40.42 -4.42 -14.50
CA LEU A 408 39.27 -5.33 -14.46
C LEU A 408 39.65 -6.77 -14.79
N THR A 409 40.95 -7.07 -15.06
CA THR A 409 41.42 -8.37 -15.58
C THR A 409 41.09 -9.56 -14.67
N GLY A 410 40.77 -9.32 -13.40
CA GLY A 410 40.35 -10.36 -12.44
C GLY A 410 38.86 -10.54 -12.30
N LEU A 411 38.03 -9.77 -13.03
CA LEU A 411 36.59 -9.83 -12.91
C LEU A 411 35.97 -10.82 -13.90
N ASN A 412 34.97 -11.57 -13.46
CA ASN A 412 34.16 -12.38 -14.36
C ASN A 412 33.27 -11.52 -15.25
N PRO A 413 32.94 -11.95 -16.48
CA PRO A 413 31.95 -11.27 -17.29
C PRO A 413 30.64 -11.08 -16.53
N GLY A 414 30.08 -9.85 -16.52
CA GLY A 414 28.89 -9.52 -15.78
C GLY A 414 28.65 -8.03 -15.61
N ASN A 415 27.59 -7.68 -14.86
CA ASN A 415 27.28 -6.31 -14.52
C ASN A 415 27.86 -5.97 -13.14
N TYR A 416 28.50 -4.81 -13.06
CA TYR A 416 29.10 -4.27 -11.85
C TYR A 416 28.67 -2.84 -11.63
N LEU A 417 28.82 -2.37 -10.39
CA LEU A 417 28.53 -1.01 -9.98
C LEU A 417 29.83 -0.32 -9.56
N VAL A 418 30.04 0.89 -10.04
CA VAL A 418 31.15 1.75 -9.65
C VAL A 418 30.60 2.88 -8.79
N ASN A 419 30.84 2.82 -7.49
CA ASN A 419 30.52 3.90 -6.56
C ASN A 419 31.67 4.92 -6.56
N ILE A 420 31.36 6.18 -6.72
CA ILE A 420 32.27 7.28 -6.93
C ILE A 420 32.08 8.32 -5.83
N LEU A 421 33.13 8.66 -5.14
CA LEU A 421 33.19 9.79 -4.21
C LEU A 421 34.19 10.83 -4.74
N LEU A 422 33.73 12.05 -4.93
CA LEU A 422 34.56 13.16 -5.38
C LEU A 422 35.08 14.00 -4.19
N SER A 423 36.17 14.73 -4.40
CA SER A 423 36.82 15.59 -3.42
C SER A 423 35.94 16.77 -2.94
N ASN A 424 34.93 17.15 -3.71
CA ASN A 424 33.93 18.17 -3.35
C ASN A 424 32.75 17.62 -2.53
N GLY A 425 32.79 16.34 -2.14
CA GLY A 425 31.77 15.65 -1.35
C GLY A 425 30.60 15.10 -2.18
N LYS A 426 30.53 15.37 -3.49
CA LYS A 426 29.54 14.73 -4.37
C LYS A 426 29.86 13.23 -4.48
N SER A 427 28.83 12.41 -4.47
CA SER A 427 28.96 10.96 -4.67
C SER A 427 27.87 10.45 -5.60
N GLY A 428 28.10 9.33 -6.24
CA GLY A 428 27.13 8.68 -7.11
C GLY A 428 27.66 7.33 -7.59
N THR A 429 26.82 6.59 -8.30
CA THR A 429 27.15 5.25 -8.80
C THR A 429 26.87 5.17 -10.29
N LYS A 430 27.74 4.48 -11.03
CA LYS A 430 27.58 4.17 -12.45
C LYS A 430 27.66 2.67 -12.67
N SER A 431 26.90 2.15 -13.64
CA SER A 431 26.97 0.74 -14.02
C SER A 431 28.04 0.51 -15.06
N VAL A 432 28.74 -0.62 -14.99
CA VAL A 432 29.68 -1.09 -15.97
C VAL A 432 29.39 -2.55 -16.34
N ILE A 433 29.49 -2.85 -17.62
CA ILE A 433 29.40 -4.23 -18.15
C ILE A 433 30.81 -4.70 -18.44
N VAL A 434 31.23 -5.79 -17.80
CA VAL A 434 32.52 -6.48 -18.08
C VAL A 434 32.24 -7.65 -19.01
N ARG A 435 33.08 -7.82 -20.05
CA ARG A 435 32.95 -8.89 -21.06
C ARG A 435 34.12 -9.83 -21.06
#